data_98eb09969b759e31cf8d0fec78be901e
#
_entry.id   98eb09969b759e31cf8d0fec78be901e
#
_cell.length_a   1.000
_cell.length_b   1.000
_cell.length_c   1.000
_cell.angle_alpha   90.00
_cell.angle_beta   90.00
_cell.angle_gamma   90.00
#
_symmetry.space_group_name_H-M   'P 1'
#
loop_
_entity.id
_entity.type
_entity.pdbx_description
1 polymer ?
#
loop_
_entity_poly.entity_id
_entity_poly.type
_entity_poly.pdbx_seq_one_letter_code
_entity_poly.pdbx_strand_id
1 'polypeptide(L)'
;MLYQICHGAVSFADEEILHDINFEIRNTEKIAVVGRNGCGKTTLLKLIHGDVELDKRDSDEDIFIAKAGNPQIGYLKQIAFEDPSVTLEQEVRKVFAPMERRKKELEAAAQALETDYSEEAVTRYTAMEEKFKEDGGYYFEKEYDVIIRKFGFSEEERKKPLSEFSGGQQTKIAFIKLLLSKPDILLLDEPTNHLDITTIEWLETYLKNYPKAVVVVSHDRMFLDNVVDVVYEIEYGTATRYPGNYSNFMERKKENYNKMMKDYNAQQKEIARLQRIVDRFKNKPTKVSMAHSKEKAIEHMVKLEAPDRFDTRTFHANFQPDKETGNDVLLVTNLAIGYDHPLSTVSFDLKKGEKLGILGGNGLGKSTLLKTLVGQLAPLAGEYNFGTNVQIGYFDQQMAMYSSRKTVLDDFWDEFPNLTETEARNALGAFMFTGEDVFKNIDMLS
;
A
#
# COMPACT_ATOMS: atom_id res chain seq x y z
N MET A 1 18.40 13.62 -10.69
CA MET A 1 17.91 12.22 -10.63
C MET A 1 18.67 11.55 -9.50
N LEU A 2 17.99 10.88 -8.57
CA LEU A 2 18.60 10.23 -7.40
C LEU A 2 18.77 8.72 -7.63
N TYR A 3 17.78 8.10 -8.29
CA TYR A 3 17.73 6.67 -8.56
C TYR A 3 16.97 6.41 -9.86
N GLN A 4 17.43 5.46 -10.66
CA GLN A 4 16.79 5.09 -11.92
C GLN A 4 16.95 3.60 -12.19
N ILE A 5 15.87 2.96 -12.64
CA ILE A 5 15.87 1.63 -13.25
C ILE A 5 15.56 1.81 -14.73
N CYS A 6 16.35 1.19 -15.58
CA CYS A 6 16.15 1.16 -17.03
C CYS A 6 15.93 -0.29 -17.47
N HIS A 7 14.82 -0.53 -18.18
CA HIS A 7 14.45 -1.82 -18.77
C HIS A 7 14.53 -3.00 -17.79
N GLY A 8 14.23 -2.74 -16.50
CA GLY A 8 14.37 -3.74 -15.43
C GLY A 8 13.39 -4.89 -15.58
N ALA A 9 13.86 -6.12 -15.33
CA ALA A 9 13.05 -7.32 -15.22
C ALA A 9 13.33 -8.04 -13.90
N VAL A 10 12.31 -8.66 -13.32
CA VAL A 10 12.43 -9.46 -12.09
C VAL A 10 11.50 -10.67 -12.20
N SER A 11 12.07 -11.87 -12.00
CA SER A 11 11.36 -13.14 -12.00
C SER A 11 11.52 -13.86 -10.67
N PHE A 12 10.53 -14.64 -10.29
CA PHE A 12 10.60 -15.57 -9.18
C PHE A 12 10.30 -16.98 -9.72
N ALA A 13 11.23 -17.90 -9.53
CA ALA A 13 11.21 -19.22 -10.15
C ALA A 13 11.07 -19.11 -11.67
N ASP A 14 9.92 -19.50 -12.25
CA ASP A 14 9.67 -19.46 -13.69
C ASP A 14 8.64 -18.38 -14.08
N GLU A 15 8.21 -17.54 -13.14
CA GLU A 15 7.22 -16.48 -13.39
C GLU A 15 7.87 -15.08 -13.39
N GLU A 16 7.79 -14.39 -14.53
CA GLU A 16 8.24 -13.01 -14.67
C GLU A 16 7.19 -12.06 -14.09
N ILE A 17 7.55 -11.39 -12.99
CA ILE A 17 6.64 -10.48 -12.27
C ILE A 17 6.73 -9.06 -12.82
N LEU A 18 7.94 -8.61 -13.11
CA LEU A 18 8.22 -7.29 -13.66
C LEU A 18 9.04 -7.44 -14.94
N HIS A 19 8.63 -6.74 -16.01
CA HIS A 19 9.35 -6.72 -17.26
C HIS A 19 9.37 -5.31 -17.85
N ASP A 20 10.48 -4.93 -18.46
CA ASP A 20 10.69 -3.60 -19.06
C ASP A 20 10.34 -2.43 -18.11
N ILE A 21 10.67 -2.55 -16.83
CA ILE A 21 10.43 -1.51 -15.84
C ILE A 21 11.36 -0.32 -16.09
N ASN A 22 10.74 0.83 -16.35
CA ASN A 22 11.42 2.13 -16.38
C ASN A 22 10.90 2.97 -15.22
N PHE A 23 11.76 3.21 -14.22
CA PHE A 23 11.36 3.87 -12.97
C PHE A 23 12.41 4.89 -12.54
N GLU A 24 11.97 6.10 -12.20
CA GLU A 24 12.85 7.21 -11.81
C GLU A 24 12.41 7.81 -10.46
N ILE A 25 13.39 8.12 -9.61
CA ILE A 25 13.19 8.89 -8.38
C ILE A 25 14.04 10.15 -8.45
N ARG A 26 13.41 11.31 -8.33
CA ARG A 26 14.08 12.61 -8.24
C ARG A 26 14.18 13.05 -6.78
N ASN A 27 15.08 13.98 -6.48
CA ASN A 27 15.52 14.28 -5.11
C ASN A 27 14.42 14.57 -4.07
N THR A 28 13.28 15.12 -4.48
CA THR A 28 12.22 15.55 -3.54
C THR A 28 10.83 15.00 -3.92
N GLU A 29 10.74 14.16 -4.96
CA GLU A 29 9.45 13.65 -5.44
C GLU A 29 8.78 12.76 -4.40
N LYS A 30 7.45 12.88 -4.31
CA LYS A 30 6.57 11.99 -3.57
C LYS A 30 5.86 11.11 -4.57
N ILE A 31 6.23 9.84 -4.61
CA ILE A 31 5.82 8.89 -5.64
C ILE A 31 4.87 7.88 -5.02
N ALA A 32 3.68 7.70 -5.62
CA ALA A 32 2.85 6.54 -5.36
C ALA A 32 3.17 5.42 -6.36
N VAL A 33 3.22 4.18 -5.90
CA VAL A 33 3.21 3.00 -6.74
C VAL A 33 1.86 2.30 -6.57
N VAL A 34 1.09 2.25 -7.64
CA VAL A 34 -0.26 1.70 -7.64
C VAL A 34 -0.38 0.54 -8.63
N GLY A 35 -1.41 -0.29 -8.48
CA GLY A 35 -1.67 -1.45 -9.33
C GLY A 35 -2.46 -2.51 -8.57
N ARG A 36 -2.85 -3.58 -9.25
CA ARG A 36 -3.60 -4.70 -8.64
C ARG A 36 -2.76 -5.44 -7.60
N ASN A 37 -3.43 -6.22 -6.75
CA ASN A 37 -2.71 -7.14 -5.85
C ASN A 37 -1.93 -8.16 -6.69
N GLY A 38 -0.72 -8.47 -6.28
CA GLY A 38 0.16 -9.38 -7.00
C GLY A 38 0.87 -8.82 -8.24
N CYS A 39 0.64 -7.56 -8.66
CA CYS A 39 1.27 -6.99 -9.87
C CYS A 39 2.75 -6.60 -9.71
N GLY A 40 3.37 -6.83 -8.55
CA GLY A 40 4.80 -6.55 -8.34
C GLY A 40 5.12 -5.25 -7.59
N LYS A 41 4.15 -4.55 -6.94
CA LYS A 41 4.42 -3.32 -6.17
C LYS A 41 5.49 -3.49 -5.10
N THR A 42 5.32 -4.49 -4.21
CA THR A 42 6.28 -4.82 -3.16
C THR A 42 7.61 -5.33 -3.75
N THR A 43 7.56 -6.03 -4.88
CA THR A 43 8.76 -6.47 -5.61
C THR A 43 9.58 -5.28 -6.11
N LEU A 44 8.92 -4.25 -6.65
CA LEU A 44 9.59 -3.01 -7.04
C LEU A 44 10.24 -2.30 -5.84
N LEU A 45 9.56 -2.21 -4.70
CA LEU A 45 10.15 -1.63 -3.48
C LEU A 45 11.37 -2.43 -3.02
N LYS A 46 11.31 -3.77 -3.03
CA LYS A 46 12.43 -4.66 -2.69
C LYS A 46 13.61 -4.49 -3.67
N LEU A 47 13.32 -4.32 -4.96
CA LEU A 47 14.34 -4.05 -5.98
C LEU A 47 15.04 -2.71 -5.73
N ILE A 48 14.28 -1.65 -5.43
CA ILE A 48 14.85 -0.33 -5.11
C ILE A 48 15.71 -0.42 -3.84
N HIS A 49 15.26 -1.16 -2.83
CA HIS A 49 16.02 -1.36 -1.59
C HIS A 49 17.28 -2.21 -1.80
N GLY A 50 17.26 -3.12 -2.77
CA GLY A 50 18.38 -4.06 -3.05
C GLY A 50 18.21 -5.43 -2.40
N ASP A 51 17.00 -5.81 -1.98
CA ASP A 51 16.67 -7.14 -1.49
C ASP A 51 16.43 -8.15 -2.61
N VAL A 52 16.16 -7.64 -3.80
CA VAL A 52 15.96 -8.39 -5.04
C VAL A 52 16.86 -7.77 -6.10
N GLU A 53 17.46 -8.60 -6.93
CA GLU A 53 18.31 -8.19 -8.03
C GLU A 53 17.53 -8.22 -9.34
N LEU A 54 18.03 -7.46 -10.34
CA LEU A 54 17.49 -7.51 -11.70
C LEU A 54 17.89 -8.83 -12.38
N ASP A 55 16.97 -9.37 -13.17
CA ASP A 55 17.27 -10.43 -14.13
C ASP A 55 18.09 -9.83 -15.28
N LYS A 56 19.40 -9.96 -15.17
CA LYS A 56 20.35 -9.44 -16.16
C LYS A 56 21.21 -10.56 -16.70
N ARG A 57 21.28 -10.65 -18.04
CA ARG A 57 22.31 -11.46 -18.73
C ARG A 57 23.50 -10.56 -19.06
N ASP A 58 24.69 -11.16 -19.17
CA ASP A 58 25.91 -10.40 -19.49
C ASP A 58 25.84 -9.61 -20.80
N SER A 59 24.92 -9.97 -21.72
CA SER A 59 24.67 -9.31 -22.99
C SER A 59 23.73 -8.09 -22.92
N ASP A 60 23.07 -7.85 -21.77
CA ASP A 60 22.00 -6.87 -21.65
C ASP A 60 22.54 -5.54 -21.11
N GLU A 61 23.24 -4.79 -21.98
CA GLU A 61 23.85 -3.48 -21.62
C GLU A 61 22.82 -2.42 -21.26
N ASP A 62 21.60 -2.49 -21.83
CA ASP A 62 20.51 -1.53 -21.60
C ASP A 62 19.81 -1.71 -20.26
N ILE A 63 19.99 -2.87 -19.59
CA ILE A 63 19.39 -3.15 -18.28
C ILE A 63 20.35 -2.71 -17.19
N PHE A 64 19.98 -1.66 -16.46
CA PHE A 64 20.82 -1.16 -15.37
C PHE A 64 20.04 -0.39 -14.31
N ILE A 65 20.67 -0.26 -13.13
CA ILE A 65 20.28 0.65 -12.07
C ILE A 65 21.33 1.74 -11.95
N ALA A 66 20.89 3.01 -12.13
CA ALA A 66 21.73 4.17 -11.90
C ALA A 66 21.38 4.84 -10.55
N LYS A 67 22.42 5.18 -9.79
CA LYS A 67 22.30 5.89 -8.50
C LYS A 67 23.19 7.12 -8.50
N ALA A 68 22.67 8.26 -8.08
CA ALA A 68 23.48 9.46 -7.90
C ALA A 68 24.18 9.39 -6.53
N GLY A 69 25.45 9.09 -6.54
CA GLY A 69 26.22 8.86 -5.33
C GLY A 69 25.83 7.53 -4.65
N ASN A 70 25.74 7.53 -3.33
CA ASN A 70 25.31 6.38 -2.54
C ASN A 70 24.12 6.78 -1.63
N PRO A 71 22.91 6.94 -2.19
CA PRO A 71 21.76 7.36 -1.41
C PRO A 71 21.40 6.33 -0.33
N GLN A 72 21.13 6.80 0.87
CA GLN A 72 20.59 5.94 1.92
C GLN A 72 19.12 5.64 1.61
N ILE A 73 18.79 4.37 1.47
CA ILE A 73 17.44 3.89 1.19
C ILE A 73 16.88 3.26 2.46
N GLY A 74 15.80 3.80 2.97
CA GLY A 74 15.10 3.26 4.13
C GLY A 74 13.83 2.54 3.68
N TYR A 75 13.64 1.31 4.12
CA TYR A 75 12.46 0.49 3.81
C TYR A 75 11.86 -0.10 5.09
N LEU A 76 10.55 0.11 5.25
CA LEU A 76 9.82 -0.49 6.36
C LEU A 76 9.57 -1.97 6.06
N LYS A 77 10.42 -2.83 6.63
CA LYS A 77 10.21 -4.29 6.64
C LYS A 77 9.45 -4.70 7.90
N GLN A 78 8.88 -5.92 7.89
CA GLN A 78 8.58 -6.62 9.15
C GLN A 78 9.91 -6.87 9.87
N ILE A 79 10.23 -6.00 10.83
CA ILE A 79 11.50 -6.05 11.54
C ILE A 79 11.35 -7.00 12.72
N ALA A 80 12.12 -8.09 12.72
CA ALA A 80 12.50 -8.72 13.95
C ALA A 80 13.60 -7.85 14.58
N PHE A 81 13.36 -7.29 15.76
CA PHE A 81 14.39 -6.56 16.50
C PHE A 81 15.51 -7.53 16.88
N GLU A 82 16.76 -7.11 16.74
CA GLU A 82 17.94 -7.95 17.05
C GLU A 82 17.96 -8.39 18.52
N ASP A 83 17.51 -7.51 19.41
CA ASP A 83 17.44 -7.77 20.85
C ASP A 83 16.07 -7.33 21.39
N PRO A 84 15.14 -8.25 21.61
CA PRO A 84 13.82 -7.93 22.17
C PRO A 84 13.83 -7.50 23.64
N SER A 85 14.97 -7.61 24.35
CA SER A 85 15.10 -7.20 25.76
C SER A 85 15.37 -5.73 25.95
N VAL A 86 15.81 -5.02 24.89
CA VAL A 86 16.05 -3.56 24.96
C VAL A 86 14.73 -2.80 25.04
N THR A 87 14.75 -1.63 25.69
CA THR A 87 13.57 -0.78 25.78
C THR A 87 13.29 -0.07 24.46
N LEU A 88 12.02 0.36 24.26
CA LEU A 88 11.63 1.17 23.10
C LEU A 88 12.55 2.38 22.94
N GLU A 89 12.82 3.10 24.05
CA GLU A 89 13.69 4.28 24.03
C GLU A 89 15.11 3.93 23.56
N GLN A 90 15.69 2.87 24.10
CA GLN A 90 17.03 2.43 23.73
C GLN A 90 17.11 2.06 22.24
N GLU A 91 16.10 1.33 21.74
CA GLU A 91 16.09 0.89 20.35
C GLU A 91 15.95 2.06 19.38
N VAL A 92 15.03 2.99 19.65
CA VAL A 92 14.82 4.15 18.77
C VAL A 92 16.00 5.10 18.84
N ARG A 93 16.61 5.32 20.02
CA ARG A 93 17.81 6.18 20.18
C ARG A 93 19.03 5.68 19.42
N LYS A 94 19.11 4.39 19.05
CA LYS A 94 20.19 3.88 18.18
C LYS A 94 20.35 4.66 16.88
N VAL A 95 19.23 5.22 16.34
CA VAL A 95 19.26 6.05 15.13
C VAL A 95 20.09 7.31 15.33
N PHE A 96 20.11 7.84 16.54
CA PHE A 96 20.83 9.08 16.87
C PHE A 96 22.28 8.87 17.32
N ALA A 97 22.76 7.63 17.38
CA ALA A 97 24.13 7.34 17.80
C ALA A 97 25.21 8.15 17.02
N PRO A 98 25.10 8.38 15.69
CA PRO A 98 26.02 9.26 14.99
C PRO A 98 25.90 10.73 15.43
N MET A 99 24.70 11.21 15.71
CA MET A 99 24.44 12.58 16.15
C MET A 99 24.92 12.80 17.59
N GLU A 100 24.68 11.85 18.49
CA GLU A 100 25.17 11.87 19.87
C GLU A 100 26.69 11.86 19.92
N ARG A 101 27.35 11.12 19.02
CA ARG A 101 28.82 11.15 18.89
C ARG A 101 29.30 12.53 18.47
N ARG A 102 28.71 13.13 17.45
CA ARG A 102 29.04 14.48 17.00
C ARG A 102 28.80 15.54 18.07
N LYS A 103 27.72 15.40 18.86
CA LYS A 103 27.44 16.28 20.00
C LYS A 103 28.56 16.20 21.02
N LYS A 104 29.03 15.02 21.40
CA LYS A 104 30.16 14.82 22.31
C LYS A 104 31.47 15.40 21.76
N GLU A 105 31.71 15.20 20.45
CA GLU A 105 32.90 15.77 19.78
C GLU A 105 32.85 17.32 19.78
N LEU A 106 31.69 17.91 19.57
CA LEU A 106 31.46 19.35 19.61
C LEU A 106 31.66 19.89 21.03
N GLU A 107 31.11 19.22 22.06
CA GLU A 107 31.27 19.57 23.47
C GLU A 107 32.76 19.49 23.88
N ALA A 108 33.46 18.45 23.44
CA ALA A 108 34.92 18.33 23.69
C ALA A 108 35.72 19.44 22.99
N ALA A 109 35.34 19.79 21.76
CA ALA A 109 35.99 20.90 21.04
C ALA A 109 35.70 22.24 21.70
N ALA A 110 34.49 22.46 22.22
CA ALA A 110 34.16 23.67 22.99
C ALA A 110 34.98 23.77 24.28
N GLN A 111 35.14 22.66 25.02
CA GLN A 111 36.00 22.63 26.21
C GLN A 111 37.48 22.88 25.87
N ALA A 112 37.98 22.36 24.76
CA ALA A 112 39.35 22.60 24.31
C ALA A 112 39.59 24.09 24.00
N LEU A 113 38.60 24.81 23.53
CA LEU A 113 38.69 26.28 23.31
C LEU A 113 38.89 27.08 24.60
N GLU A 114 38.54 26.52 25.77
CA GLU A 114 38.82 27.20 27.03
C GLU A 114 40.34 27.35 27.34
N THR A 115 41.14 26.47 26.73
CA THR A 115 42.59 26.40 26.90
C THR A 115 43.39 26.76 25.66
N ASP A 116 42.83 26.57 24.46
CA ASP A 116 43.48 26.84 23.18
C ASP A 116 42.58 27.72 22.29
N TYR A 117 42.93 29.01 22.23
CA TYR A 117 42.26 30.01 21.39
C TYR A 117 42.91 30.22 20.02
N SER A 118 43.67 29.26 19.52
CA SER A 118 44.26 29.34 18.18
C SER A 118 43.22 29.53 17.11
N GLU A 119 43.54 30.22 16.03
CA GLU A 119 42.67 30.46 14.89
C GLU A 119 42.21 29.14 14.25
N GLU A 120 43.08 28.15 14.27
CA GLU A 120 42.79 26.78 13.79
C GLU A 120 41.74 26.09 14.67
N ALA A 121 41.82 26.18 15.98
CA ALA A 121 40.88 25.59 16.93
C ALA A 121 39.50 26.24 16.81
N VAL A 122 39.43 27.54 16.68
CA VAL A 122 38.17 28.29 16.47
C VAL A 122 37.53 27.93 15.14
N THR A 123 38.31 27.90 14.05
CA THR A 123 37.80 27.53 12.72
C THR A 123 37.24 26.09 12.71
N ARG A 124 37.94 25.17 13.35
CA ARG A 124 37.50 23.78 13.47
C ARG A 124 36.19 23.67 14.25
N TYR A 125 36.08 24.33 15.39
CA TYR A 125 34.84 24.33 16.19
C TYR A 125 33.68 24.91 15.41
N THR A 126 33.86 26.05 14.76
CA THR A 126 32.79 26.70 13.96
C THR A 126 32.32 25.80 12.85
N ALA A 127 33.21 25.14 12.10
CA ALA A 127 32.86 24.22 11.07
C ALA A 127 32.08 22.98 11.60
N MET A 128 32.47 22.47 12.78
CA MET A 128 31.76 21.35 13.44
C MET A 128 30.38 21.79 13.93
N GLU A 129 30.24 23.00 14.48
CA GLU A 129 28.98 23.55 14.95
C GLU A 129 28.00 23.82 13.81
N GLU A 130 28.46 24.43 12.71
CA GLU A 130 27.66 24.65 11.51
C GLU A 130 27.12 23.33 10.96
N LYS A 131 28.00 22.35 10.82
CA LYS A 131 27.60 21.02 10.34
C LYS A 131 26.62 20.33 11.29
N PHE A 132 26.81 20.42 12.60
CA PHE A 132 25.90 19.86 13.59
C PHE A 132 24.54 20.55 13.54
N LYS A 133 24.49 21.86 13.31
CA LYS A 133 23.27 22.64 13.13
C LYS A 133 22.54 22.29 11.83
N GLU A 134 23.27 22.21 10.71
CA GLU A 134 22.72 21.82 9.42
C GLU A 134 22.08 20.40 9.44
N ASP A 135 22.74 19.47 10.13
CA ASP A 135 22.24 18.09 10.32
C ASP A 135 21.09 18.00 11.34
N GLY A 136 20.64 19.13 11.91
CA GLY A 136 19.52 19.18 12.86
C GLY A 136 19.86 18.76 14.28
N GLY A 137 21.14 18.80 14.66
CA GLY A 137 21.66 18.32 15.94
C GLY A 137 21.06 18.96 17.19
N TYR A 138 20.50 20.17 17.10
CA TYR A 138 19.79 20.80 18.22
C TYR A 138 18.33 20.41 18.35
N TYR A 139 17.75 19.72 17.35
CA TYR A 139 16.32 19.44 17.28
C TYR A 139 15.97 17.95 17.36
N PHE A 140 16.94 17.03 17.26
CA PHE A 140 16.66 15.61 17.17
C PHE A 140 15.92 15.03 18.40
N GLU A 141 16.24 15.53 19.61
CA GLU A 141 15.55 15.10 20.84
C GLU A 141 14.08 15.54 20.85
N LYS A 142 13.80 16.76 20.38
CA LYS A 142 12.42 17.26 20.27
C LYS A 142 11.64 16.50 19.20
N GLU A 143 12.27 16.18 18.10
CA GLU A 143 11.65 15.42 17.03
C GLU A 143 11.32 13.98 17.47
N TYR A 144 12.24 13.35 18.20
CA TYR A 144 12.00 12.06 18.86
C TYR A 144 10.75 12.10 19.73
N ASP A 145 10.63 13.07 20.62
CA ASP A 145 9.49 13.21 21.53
C ASP A 145 8.17 13.42 20.78
N VAL A 146 8.18 14.26 19.75
CA VAL A 146 7.00 14.53 18.94
C VAL A 146 6.52 13.27 18.24
N ILE A 147 7.42 12.54 17.56
CA ILE A 147 7.04 11.35 16.78
C ILE A 147 6.54 10.23 17.71
N ILE A 148 7.23 9.95 18.80
CA ILE A 148 6.82 8.91 19.75
C ILE A 148 5.40 9.16 20.30
N ARG A 149 5.11 10.42 20.70
CA ARG A 149 3.77 10.80 21.18
C ARG A 149 2.70 10.68 20.10
N LYS A 150 3.02 11.05 18.85
CA LYS A 150 2.09 10.96 17.73
C LYS A 150 1.71 9.52 17.38
N PHE A 151 2.63 8.58 17.58
CA PHE A 151 2.34 7.15 17.42
C PHE A 151 1.65 6.53 18.64
N GLY A 152 1.36 7.32 19.67
CA GLY A 152 0.55 6.93 20.82
C GLY A 152 1.31 6.22 21.94
N PHE A 153 2.65 6.32 21.98
CA PHE A 153 3.43 5.74 23.07
C PHE A 153 3.59 6.73 24.25
N SER A 154 3.21 6.26 25.44
CA SER A 154 3.36 7.00 26.68
C SER A 154 4.81 7.00 27.19
N GLU A 155 5.12 7.87 28.18
CA GLU A 155 6.45 7.90 28.78
C GLU A 155 6.78 6.62 29.56
N GLU A 156 5.77 5.93 30.09
CA GLU A 156 5.93 4.64 30.77
C GLU A 156 6.25 3.53 29.75
N GLU A 157 5.57 3.53 28.62
CA GLU A 157 5.80 2.55 27.56
C GLU A 157 7.20 2.67 26.95
N ARG A 158 7.80 3.87 26.90
CA ARG A 158 9.17 4.05 26.41
C ARG A 158 10.21 3.22 27.15
N LYS A 159 9.95 2.92 28.43
CA LYS A 159 10.83 2.15 29.32
C LYS A 159 10.57 0.64 29.27
N LYS A 160 9.50 0.20 28.58
CA LYS A 160 9.19 -1.22 28.43
C LYS A 160 10.10 -1.90 27.41
N PRO A 161 10.48 -3.16 27.65
CA PRO A 161 11.21 -3.96 26.67
C PRO A 161 10.35 -4.24 25.43
N LEU A 162 10.99 -4.37 24.26
CA LEU A 162 10.31 -4.59 22.98
C LEU A 162 9.50 -5.89 22.96
N SER A 163 9.87 -6.89 23.76
CA SER A 163 9.16 -8.15 23.90
C SER A 163 7.75 -8.02 24.49
N GLU A 164 7.45 -6.94 25.21
CA GLU A 164 6.13 -6.70 25.79
C GLU A 164 5.14 -6.05 24.81
N PHE A 165 5.62 -5.59 23.65
CA PHE A 165 4.79 -4.94 22.66
C PHE A 165 4.17 -5.94 21.68
N SER A 166 2.90 -5.71 21.32
CA SER A 166 2.23 -6.48 20.27
C SER A 166 2.93 -6.28 18.90
N GLY A 167 2.74 -7.24 17.97
CA GLY A 167 3.33 -7.15 16.63
C GLY A 167 3.00 -5.83 15.90
N GLY A 168 1.77 -5.33 16.04
CA GLY A 168 1.38 -4.04 15.48
C GLY A 168 2.10 -2.84 16.15
N GLN A 169 2.34 -2.90 17.45
CA GLN A 169 3.14 -1.88 18.15
C GLN A 169 4.61 -1.96 17.75
N GLN A 170 5.17 -3.15 17.59
CA GLN A 170 6.54 -3.34 17.10
C GLN A 170 6.71 -2.78 15.69
N THR A 171 5.73 -2.97 14.81
CA THR A 171 5.72 -2.35 13.48
C THR A 171 5.72 -0.81 13.56
N LYS A 172 4.93 -0.22 14.48
CA LYS A 172 4.96 1.22 14.74
C LYS A 172 6.31 1.71 15.23
N ILE A 173 6.96 0.98 16.14
CA ILE A 173 8.30 1.33 16.65
C ILE A 173 9.34 1.29 15.52
N ALA A 174 9.28 0.28 14.67
CA ALA A 174 10.13 0.18 13.49
C ALA A 174 9.91 1.35 12.53
N PHE A 175 8.65 1.75 12.34
CA PHE A 175 8.31 2.89 11.51
C PHE A 175 8.83 4.22 12.09
N ILE A 176 8.67 4.44 13.39
CA ILE A 176 9.27 5.61 14.08
C ILE A 176 10.78 5.66 13.83
N LYS A 177 11.47 4.53 14.00
CA LYS A 177 12.91 4.42 13.77
C LYS A 177 13.28 4.78 12.33
N LEU A 178 12.51 4.30 11.36
CA LEU A 178 12.69 4.62 9.95
C LEU A 178 12.49 6.12 9.65
N LEU A 179 11.44 6.74 10.17
CA LEU A 179 11.18 8.18 9.97
C LEU A 179 12.30 9.05 10.56
N LEU A 180 12.77 8.68 11.75
CA LEU A 180 13.86 9.42 12.45
C LEU A 180 15.23 9.24 11.77
N SER A 181 15.44 8.15 11.02
CA SER A 181 16.71 7.95 10.29
C SER A 181 16.87 8.85 9.06
N LYS A 182 15.79 9.48 8.59
CA LYS A 182 15.76 10.46 7.47
C LYS A 182 16.52 9.99 6.23
N PRO A 183 16.26 8.81 5.68
CA PRO A 183 16.95 8.31 4.51
C PRO A 183 16.76 9.23 3.30
N ASP A 184 17.63 9.14 2.28
CA ASP A 184 17.52 9.91 1.04
C ASP A 184 16.34 9.46 0.18
N ILE A 185 15.99 8.16 0.27
CA ILE A 185 14.81 7.57 -0.32
C ILE A 185 14.07 6.80 0.77
N LEU A 186 12.85 7.22 1.08
CA LEU A 186 11.97 6.58 2.05
C LEU A 186 10.96 5.70 1.31
N LEU A 187 11.04 4.37 1.52
CA LEU A 187 10.13 3.40 0.93
C LEU A 187 9.11 2.94 1.96
N LEU A 188 7.83 3.10 1.65
CA LEU A 188 6.71 2.78 2.53
C LEU A 188 5.75 1.81 1.84
N ASP A 189 5.54 0.63 2.43
CA ASP A 189 4.55 -0.35 1.97
C ASP A 189 3.39 -0.37 2.95
N GLU A 190 2.21 0.09 2.49
CA GLU A 190 0.97 0.20 3.26
C GLU A 190 1.15 0.90 4.63
N PRO A 191 1.70 2.14 4.67
CA PRO A 191 2.06 2.80 5.92
C PRO A 191 0.86 3.20 6.79
N THR A 192 -0.35 3.25 6.22
CA THR A 192 -1.59 3.60 6.92
C THR A 192 -2.18 2.43 7.72
N ASN A 193 -1.72 1.20 7.46
CA ASN A 193 -2.18 0.03 8.18
C ASN A 193 -1.85 0.14 9.68
N HIS A 194 -2.81 -0.19 10.52
CA HIS A 194 -2.71 -0.14 11.99
C HIS A 194 -2.56 1.26 12.60
N LEU A 195 -2.65 2.33 11.81
CA LEU A 195 -2.67 3.70 12.31
C LEU A 195 -4.12 4.17 12.51
N ASP A 196 -4.33 5.06 13.45
CA ASP A 196 -5.60 5.78 13.59
C ASP A 196 -5.61 7.04 12.72
N ILE A 197 -6.80 7.61 12.55
CA ILE A 197 -7.02 8.76 11.66
C ILE A 197 -6.10 9.93 12.02
N THR A 198 -5.93 10.21 13.31
CA THR A 198 -5.11 11.35 13.78
C THR A 198 -3.62 11.15 13.49
N THR A 199 -3.16 9.91 13.56
CA THR A 199 -1.79 9.54 13.20
C THR A 199 -1.59 9.59 11.68
N ILE A 200 -2.61 9.17 10.89
CA ILE A 200 -2.58 9.26 9.42
C ILE A 200 -2.50 10.72 8.97
N GLU A 201 -3.36 11.61 9.48
CA GLU A 201 -3.33 13.05 9.16
C GLU A 201 -1.97 13.71 9.48
N TRP A 202 -1.38 13.32 10.62
CA TRP A 202 -0.04 13.76 10.95
C TRP A 202 1.01 13.22 9.98
N LEU A 203 0.92 11.92 9.62
CA LEU A 203 1.84 11.27 8.69
C LEU A 203 1.76 11.91 7.30
N GLU A 204 0.57 12.22 6.80
CA GLU A 204 0.37 12.97 5.54
C GLU A 204 1.13 14.29 5.56
N THR A 205 0.94 15.07 6.64
CA THR A 205 1.63 16.34 6.82
C THR A 205 3.16 16.18 6.89
N TYR A 206 3.62 15.16 7.60
CA TYR A 206 5.04 14.85 7.74
C TYR A 206 5.67 14.47 6.39
N LEU A 207 5.05 13.54 5.65
CA LEU A 207 5.56 13.06 4.36
C LEU A 207 5.52 14.14 3.28
N LYS A 208 4.47 14.96 3.25
CA LYS A 208 4.38 16.11 2.34
C LYS A 208 5.52 17.09 2.51
N ASN A 209 5.91 17.34 3.77
CA ASN A 209 7.01 18.24 4.12
C ASN A 209 8.38 17.54 4.23
N TYR A 210 8.44 16.24 3.97
CA TYR A 210 9.70 15.50 4.00
C TYR A 210 10.67 16.03 2.94
N PRO A 211 11.92 16.45 3.30
CA PRO A 211 12.79 17.18 2.39
C PRO A 211 13.41 16.33 1.28
N LYS A 212 13.21 15.01 1.33
CA LYS A 212 13.83 14.04 0.41
C LYS A 212 12.76 13.23 -0.30
N ALA A 213 13.16 12.24 -1.10
CA ALA A 213 12.25 11.42 -1.87
C ALA A 213 11.44 10.43 -1.00
N VAL A 214 10.18 10.23 -1.38
CA VAL A 214 9.30 9.23 -0.76
C VAL A 214 8.70 8.38 -1.86
N VAL A 215 8.71 7.07 -1.70
CA VAL A 215 7.98 6.13 -2.54
C VAL A 215 7.02 5.36 -1.66
N VAL A 216 5.74 5.43 -1.97
CA VAL A 216 4.68 4.84 -1.16
C VAL A 216 3.80 3.90 -1.99
N VAL A 217 3.53 2.73 -1.42
CA VAL A 217 2.45 1.84 -1.87
C VAL A 217 1.33 1.98 -0.85
N SER A 218 0.12 2.31 -1.28
CA SER A 218 -1.06 2.35 -0.41
C SER A 218 -2.34 2.11 -1.20
N HIS A 219 -3.34 1.55 -0.53
CA HIS A 219 -4.71 1.44 -1.01
C HIS A 219 -5.59 2.62 -0.55
N ASP A 220 -5.10 3.47 0.34
CA ASP A 220 -5.80 4.66 0.80
C ASP A 220 -5.66 5.80 -0.21
N ARG A 221 -6.74 6.02 -0.96
CA ARG A 221 -6.79 7.04 -2.02
C ARG A 221 -6.65 8.46 -1.49
N MET A 222 -7.24 8.75 -0.32
CA MET A 222 -7.16 10.09 0.29
C MET A 222 -5.74 10.39 0.75
N PHE A 223 -5.10 9.41 1.38
CA PHE A 223 -3.69 9.51 1.77
C PHE A 223 -2.79 9.79 0.54
N LEU A 224 -2.97 9.03 -0.55
CA LEU A 224 -2.20 9.25 -1.78
C LEU A 224 -2.44 10.63 -2.38
N ASP A 225 -3.70 11.09 -2.43
CA ASP A 225 -4.03 12.42 -2.96
C ASP A 225 -3.38 13.56 -2.19
N ASN A 226 -3.24 13.40 -0.87
CA ASN A 226 -2.67 14.42 0.00
C ASN A 226 -1.14 14.46 -0.04
N VAL A 227 -0.48 13.33 -0.32
CA VAL A 227 0.97 13.17 -0.15
C VAL A 227 1.73 13.21 -1.46
N VAL A 228 1.21 12.63 -2.56
CA VAL A 228 2.01 12.34 -3.75
C VAL A 228 1.91 13.37 -4.86
N ASP A 229 3.01 13.54 -5.59
CA ASP A 229 3.14 14.43 -6.75
C ASP A 229 3.21 13.65 -8.07
N VAL A 230 3.50 12.34 -7.99
CA VAL A 230 3.69 11.45 -9.13
C VAL A 230 3.11 10.09 -8.79
N VAL A 231 2.46 9.47 -9.76
CA VAL A 231 1.95 8.10 -9.64
C VAL A 231 2.63 7.22 -10.70
N TYR A 232 3.16 6.09 -10.27
CA TYR A 232 3.55 5.00 -11.15
C TYR A 232 2.53 3.88 -11.05
N GLU A 233 1.93 3.54 -12.16
CA GLU A 233 1.03 2.40 -12.25
C GLU A 233 1.79 1.18 -12.75
N ILE A 234 1.73 0.08 -11.98
CA ILE A 234 2.21 -1.22 -12.42
C ILE A 234 1.02 -2.01 -12.96
N GLU A 235 1.06 -2.29 -14.24
CA GLU A 235 0.04 -3.07 -14.94
C GLU A 235 0.73 -4.01 -15.92
N TYR A 236 0.36 -5.30 -15.91
CA TYR A 236 0.99 -6.35 -16.74
C TYR A 236 2.53 -6.35 -16.66
N GLY A 237 3.08 -6.20 -15.47
CA GLY A 237 4.52 -6.22 -15.23
C GLY A 237 5.30 -4.99 -15.70
N THR A 238 4.65 -3.99 -16.32
CA THR A 238 5.27 -2.73 -16.76
C THR A 238 4.89 -1.55 -15.86
N ALA A 239 5.72 -0.50 -15.83
CA ALA A 239 5.46 0.70 -15.04
C ALA A 239 5.21 1.93 -15.92
N THR A 240 4.08 2.58 -15.73
CA THR A 240 3.73 3.81 -16.45
C THR A 240 3.69 5.00 -15.48
N ARG A 241 4.40 6.07 -15.81
CA ARG A 241 4.50 7.29 -14.99
C ARG A 241 3.41 8.29 -15.34
N TYR A 242 2.67 8.74 -14.32
CA TYR A 242 1.65 9.80 -14.42
C TYR A 242 2.05 10.96 -13.48
N PRO A 243 2.29 12.17 -14.02
CA PRO A 243 2.51 13.34 -13.18
C PRO A 243 1.19 13.83 -12.58
N GLY A 244 1.23 14.24 -11.31
CA GLY A 244 0.09 14.67 -10.50
C GLY A 244 -0.24 13.69 -9.36
N ASN A 245 -1.26 14.03 -8.56
CA ASN A 245 -1.74 13.20 -7.47
C ASN A 245 -2.60 12.01 -7.98
N TYR A 246 -3.14 11.23 -7.05
CA TYR A 246 -3.92 10.04 -7.38
C TYR A 246 -5.21 10.35 -8.19
N SER A 247 -5.91 11.42 -7.85
CA SER A 247 -7.12 11.86 -8.58
C SER A 247 -6.79 12.25 -10.02
N ASN A 248 -5.72 13.00 -10.24
CA ASN A 248 -5.24 13.37 -11.59
C ASN A 248 -4.82 12.13 -12.40
N PHE A 249 -4.19 11.14 -11.75
CA PHE A 249 -3.86 9.86 -12.37
C PHE A 249 -5.13 9.15 -12.88
N MET A 250 -6.15 9.01 -12.02
CA MET A 250 -7.40 8.34 -12.37
C MET A 250 -8.12 9.01 -13.55
N GLU A 251 -8.13 10.34 -13.57
CA GLU A 251 -8.72 11.12 -14.67
C GLU A 251 -7.98 10.87 -15.98
N ARG A 252 -6.64 11.01 -15.98
CA ARG A 252 -5.80 10.76 -17.15
C ARG A 252 -5.88 9.31 -17.65
N LYS A 253 -5.87 8.34 -16.74
CA LYS A 253 -6.03 6.93 -17.12
C LYS A 253 -7.37 6.71 -17.84
N LYS A 254 -8.47 7.30 -17.34
CA LYS A 254 -9.79 7.24 -17.97
C LYS A 254 -9.80 7.92 -19.36
N GLU A 255 -9.17 9.06 -19.49
CA GLU A 255 -9.06 9.77 -20.77
C GLU A 255 -8.27 8.95 -21.80
N ASN A 256 -7.11 8.41 -21.39
CA ASN A 256 -6.28 7.55 -22.25
C ASN A 256 -7.05 6.31 -22.72
N TYR A 257 -7.74 5.63 -21.79
CA TYR A 257 -8.59 4.49 -22.13
C TYR A 257 -9.68 4.85 -23.15
N ASN A 258 -10.39 5.94 -22.92
CA ASN A 258 -11.44 6.40 -23.83
C ASN A 258 -10.88 6.73 -25.23
N LYS A 259 -9.69 7.31 -25.28
CA LYS A 259 -9.00 7.61 -26.55
C LYS A 259 -8.62 6.31 -27.27
N MET A 260 -7.94 5.38 -26.58
CA MET A 260 -7.55 4.09 -27.15
C MET A 260 -8.76 3.29 -27.65
N MET A 261 -9.85 3.27 -26.87
CA MET A 261 -11.09 2.62 -27.26
C MET A 261 -11.74 3.24 -28.50
N LYS A 262 -11.70 4.58 -28.59
CA LYS A 262 -12.19 5.31 -29.77
C LYS A 262 -11.38 4.96 -31.02
N ASP A 263 -10.06 4.94 -30.91
CA ASP A 263 -9.15 4.65 -32.00
C ASP A 263 -9.29 3.18 -32.45
N TYR A 264 -9.38 2.23 -31.51
CA TYR A 264 -9.67 0.83 -31.76
C TYR A 264 -11.00 0.65 -32.51
N ASN A 265 -12.07 1.24 -31.99
CA ASN A 265 -13.40 1.14 -32.62
C ASN A 265 -13.43 1.76 -34.04
N ALA A 266 -12.70 2.86 -34.25
CA ALA A 266 -12.56 3.48 -35.58
C ALA A 266 -11.85 2.53 -36.55
N GLN A 267 -10.74 1.93 -36.11
CA GLN A 267 -10.01 0.93 -36.92
C GLN A 267 -10.86 -0.30 -37.23
N GLN A 268 -11.56 -0.86 -36.23
CA GLN A 268 -12.43 -2.02 -36.46
C GLN A 268 -13.55 -1.73 -37.49
N LYS A 269 -14.14 -0.52 -37.43
CA LYS A 269 -15.12 -0.07 -38.45
C LYS A 269 -14.50 0.02 -39.84
N GLU A 270 -13.28 0.52 -39.96
CA GLU A 270 -12.59 0.61 -41.25
C GLU A 270 -12.23 -0.78 -41.77
N ILE A 271 -11.69 -1.69 -40.96
CA ILE A 271 -11.42 -3.08 -41.32
C ILE A 271 -12.70 -3.74 -41.82
N ALA A 272 -13.81 -3.62 -41.06
CA ALA A 272 -15.09 -4.19 -41.47
C ALA A 272 -15.65 -3.58 -42.78
N ARG A 273 -15.38 -2.29 -43.05
CA ARG A 273 -15.73 -1.63 -44.31
C ARG A 273 -14.91 -2.18 -45.49
N LEU A 274 -13.61 -2.32 -45.31
CA LEU A 274 -12.71 -2.86 -46.32
C LEU A 274 -13.02 -4.35 -46.58
N GLN A 275 -13.26 -5.13 -45.55
CA GLN A 275 -13.63 -6.55 -45.67
C GLN A 275 -14.93 -6.75 -46.49
N ARG A 276 -15.95 -5.91 -46.23
CA ARG A 276 -17.18 -5.94 -47.03
C ARG A 276 -16.94 -5.66 -48.53
N ILE A 277 -15.97 -4.80 -48.85
CA ILE A 277 -15.58 -4.52 -50.24
C ILE A 277 -14.89 -5.76 -50.85
N VAL A 278 -13.96 -6.38 -50.11
CA VAL A 278 -13.28 -7.60 -50.54
C VAL A 278 -14.33 -8.71 -50.81
N ASP A 279 -15.21 -8.98 -49.88
CA ASP A 279 -16.24 -10.04 -49.98
C ASP A 279 -17.20 -9.81 -51.15
N ARG A 280 -17.56 -8.54 -51.43
CA ARG A 280 -18.45 -8.19 -52.53
C ARG A 280 -17.80 -8.34 -53.90
N PHE A 281 -16.48 -8.20 -54.02
CA PHE A 281 -15.79 -8.10 -55.29
C PHE A 281 -14.81 -9.24 -55.59
N LYS A 282 -14.41 -10.06 -54.60
CA LYS A 282 -13.46 -11.18 -54.76
C LYS A 282 -13.82 -12.17 -55.88
N ASN A 283 -15.11 -12.35 -56.19
CA ASN A 283 -15.60 -13.29 -57.22
C ASN A 283 -15.99 -12.59 -58.54
N LYS A 284 -15.70 -11.30 -58.73
CA LYS A 284 -16.01 -10.56 -59.94
C LYS A 284 -14.76 -10.32 -60.78
N PRO A 285 -14.59 -10.96 -61.97
CA PRO A 285 -13.33 -10.90 -62.75
C PRO A 285 -12.82 -9.48 -62.99
N THR A 286 -13.72 -8.54 -63.29
CA THR A 286 -13.36 -7.12 -63.57
C THR A 286 -12.95 -6.29 -62.34
N LYS A 287 -13.17 -6.82 -61.11
CA LYS A 287 -12.93 -6.10 -59.86
C LYS A 287 -12.06 -6.86 -58.85
N VAL A 288 -11.53 -8.04 -59.23
CA VAL A 288 -10.64 -8.85 -58.38
C VAL A 288 -9.37 -8.05 -57.97
N SER A 289 -8.76 -7.28 -58.87
CA SER A 289 -7.59 -6.46 -58.58
C SER A 289 -7.89 -5.43 -57.46
N MET A 290 -9.09 -4.82 -57.50
CA MET A 290 -9.53 -3.90 -56.46
C MET A 290 -9.74 -4.61 -55.11
N ALA A 291 -10.35 -5.82 -55.13
CA ALA A 291 -10.51 -6.60 -53.93
C ALA A 291 -9.15 -6.95 -53.30
N HIS A 292 -8.21 -7.44 -54.10
CA HIS A 292 -6.86 -7.80 -53.65
C HIS A 292 -6.06 -6.58 -53.12
N SER A 293 -6.24 -5.39 -53.70
CA SER A 293 -5.65 -4.16 -53.18
C SER A 293 -6.19 -3.80 -51.79
N LYS A 294 -7.49 -4.04 -51.51
CA LYS A 294 -8.09 -3.78 -50.21
C LYS A 294 -7.72 -4.84 -49.17
N GLU A 295 -7.58 -6.08 -49.58
CA GLU A 295 -7.11 -7.20 -48.73
C GLU A 295 -5.66 -6.90 -48.29
N LYS A 296 -4.75 -6.54 -49.17
CA LYS A 296 -3.39 -6.10 -48.82
C LYS A 296 -3.39 -4.90 -47.89
N ALA A 297 -4.32 -3.96 -48.06
CA ALA A 297 -4.42 -2.80 -47.18
C ALA A 297 -4.79 -3.20 -45.77
N ILE A 298 -5.64 -4.25 -45.56
CA ILE A 298 -5.95 -4.81 -44.23
C ILE A 298 -4.75 -5.56 -43.65
N GLU A 299 -4.02 -6.33 -44.47
CA GLU A 299 -2.84 -7.09 -44.04
C GLU A 299 -1.70 -6.17 -43.57
N HIS A 300 -1.46 -5.06 -44.28
CA HIS A 300 -0.44 -4.09 -43.93
C HIS A 300 -0.86 -3.10 -42.84
N MET A 301 -2.11 -3.12 -42.40
CA MET A 301 -2.58 -2.27 -41.34
C MET A 301 -2.05 -2.79 -39.99
N VAL A 302 -1.34 -1.96 -39.23
CA VAL A 302 -0.95 -2.25 -37.86
C VAL A 302 -2.25 -2.36 -37.05
N LYS A 303 -2.61 -3.58 -36.66
CA LYS A 303 -3.83 -3.83 -35.91
C LYS A 303 -3.65 -3.34 -34.48
N LEU A 304 -4.53 -2.45 -34.05
CA LEU A 304 -4.63 -2.03 -32.67
C LEU A 304 -5.24 -3.18 -31.86
N GLU A 305 -4.68 -3.47 -30.72
CA GLU A 305 -5.28 -4.37 -29.74
C GLU A 305 -6.41 -3.64 -29.02
N ALA A 306 -7.44 -4.39 -28.63
CA ALA A 306 -8.47 -3.82 -27.80
C ALA A 306 -7.81 -3.36 -26.48
N PRO A 307 -7.96 -2.09 -26.08
CA PRO A 307 -7.45 -1.70 -24.78
C PRO A 307 -8.05 -2.61 -23.72
N ASP A 308 -7.20 -3.09 -22.82
CA ASP A 308 -7.63 -3.87 -21.69
C ASP A 308 -8.76 -3.14 -20.96
N ARG A 309 -9.72 -3.88 -20.47
CA ARG A 309 -10.85 -3.25 -19.81
C ARG A 309 -10.32 -2.38 -18.69
N PHE A 310 -10.64 -1.08 -18.76
CA PHE A 310 -10.53 -0.22 -17.60
C PHE A 310 -11.29 -0.92 -16.47
N ASP A 311 -10.55 -1.62 -15.61
CA ASP A 311 -11.16 -2.53 -14.64
C ASP A 311 -11.83 -1.72 -13.56
N THR A 312 -13.06 -1.34 -13.84
CA THR A 312 -14.01 -0.81 -12.87
C THR A 312 -14.80 -1.93 -12.21
N ARG A 313 -14.40 -3.20 -12.43
CA ARG A 313 -15.09 -4.31 -11.78
C ARG A 313 -14.97 -4.12 -10.28
N THR A 314 -16.07 -3.76 -9.70
CA THR A 314 -16.27 -3.76 -8.25
C THR A 314 -16.93 -5.09 -7.89
N PHE A 315 -16.57 -5.58 -6.73
CA PHE A 315 -17.31 -6.65 -6.09
C PHE A 315 -18.80 -6.28 -6.03
N HIS A 316 -19.62 -7.11 -6.66
CA HIS A 316 -21.07 -6.98 -6.66
C HIS A 316 -21.67 -8.23 -6.02
N ALA A 317 -21.84 -8.22 -4.71
CA ALA A 317 -22.63 -9.21 -4.02
C ALA A 317 -23.97 -8.61 -3.62
N ASN A 318 -25.03 -9.29 -3.96
CA ASN A 318 -26.36 -8.96 -3.50
C ASN A 318 -26.71 -9.91 -2.35
N PHE A 319 -26.46 -9.48 -1.13
CA PHE A 319 -26.80 -10.25 0.06
C PHE A 319 -28.28 -10.04 0.37
N GLN A 320 -29.05 -11.12 0.21
CA GLN A 320 -30.44 -11.16 0.64
C GLN A 320 -30.55 -11.95 1.94
N PRO A 321 -31.21 -11.43 2.98
CA PRO A 321 -31.42 -12.19 4.20
C PRO A 321 -32.43 -13.33 3.96
N ASP A 322 -32.21 -14.47 4.58
CA ASP A 322 -33.15 -15.61 4.56
C ASP A 322 -34.52 -15.26 5.13
N LYS A 323 -34.55 -14.36 6.12
CA LYS A 323 -35.75 -13.87 6.76
C LYS A 323 -35.72 -12.35 6.85
N GLU A 324 -36.83 -11.72 6.62
CA GLU A 324 -36.95 -10.29 6.85
C GLU A 324 -36.88 -9.97 8.34
N THR A 325 -36.01 -9.01 8.69
CA THR A 325 -35.90 -8.46 10.04
C THR A 325 -37.00 -7.45 10.32
N GLY A 326 -37.29 -7.22 11.60
CA GLY A 326 -38.06 -6.04 12.03
C GLY A 326 -37.38 -4.72 11.67
N ASN A 327 -38.06 -3.62 11.94
CA ASN A 327 -37.51 -2.28 11.66
C ASN A 327 -36.38 -1.91 12.63
N ASP A 328 -36.49 -2.31 13.89
CA ASP A 328 -35.45 -2.12 14.91
C ASP A 328 -34.53 -3.34 14.88
N VAL A 329 -33.24 -3.11 14.54
CA VAL A 329 -32.25 -4.17 14.33
C VAL A 329 -31.39 -4.37 15.59
N LEU A 330 -30.97 -3.29 16.23
CA LEU A 330 -30.12 -3.33 17.41
C LEU A 330 -30.38 -2.11 18.28
N LEU A 331 -30.61 -2.36 19.57
CA LEU A 331 -30.70 -1.33 20.60
C LEU A 331 -29.58 -1.57 21.63
N VAL A 332 -28.79 -0.56 21.88
CA VAL A 332 -27.66 -0.59 22.85
C VAL A 332 -27.89 0.51 23.88
N THR A 333 -27.93 0.14 25.15
CA THR A 333 -28.24 1.05 26.26
C THR A 333 -27.13 1.01 27.32
N ASN A 334 -26.39 2.11 27.46
CA ASN A 334 -25.34 2.29 28.46
C ASN A 334 -24.36 1.12 28.51
N LEU A 335 -24.04 0.54 27.36
CA LEU A 335 -23.18 -0.64 27.23
C LEU A 335 -21.73 -0.27 27.57
N ALA A 336 -21.23 -0.72 28.70
CA ALA A 336 -19.85 -0.59 29.10
C ALA A 336 -19.06 -1.80 28.58
N ILE A 337 -18.08 -1.51 27.72
CA ILE A 337 -17.22 -2.49 27.06
C ILE A 337 -15.80 -2.42 27.60
N GLY A 338 -15.14 -3.55 27.71
CA GLY A 338 -13.77 -3.63 28.23
C GLY A 338 -13.40 -5.07 28.58
N TYR A 339 -12.26 -5.23 29.22
CA TYR A 339 -11.81 -6.51 29.81
C TYR A 339 -11.94 -6.42 31.34
N ASP A 340 -10.90 -6.00 32.05
CA ASP A 340 -10.91 -5.80 33.49
C ASP A 340 -11.47 -4.42 33.88
N HIS A 341 -11.39 -3.45 32.98
CA HIS A 341 -11.87 -2.07 33.18
C HIS A 341 -12.66 -1.60 31.97
N PRO A 342 -13.64 -0.70 32.16
CA PRO A 342 -14.40 -0.14 31.06
C PRO A 342 -13.50 0.74 30.19
N LEU A 343 -13.39 0.38 28.90
CA LEU A 343 -12.71 1.18 27.88
C LEU A 343 -13.60 2.30 27.37
N SER A 344 -14.89 2.03 27.22
CA SER A 344 -15.89 2.98 26.76
C SER A 344 -17.29 2.54 27.19
N THR A 345 -18.22 3.52 27.24
CA THR A 345 -19.64 3.27 27.44
C THR A 345 -20.41 3.93 26.28
N VAL A 346 -21.26 3.14 25.61
CA VAL A 346 -21.96 3.59 24.39
C VAL A 346 -23.45 3.30 24.49
N SER A 347 -24.24 4.17 23.85
CA SER A 347 -25.69 3.99 23.66
C SER A 347 -26.03 4.42 22.24
N PHE A 348 -26.71 3.57 21.48
CA PHE A 348 -27.21 3.86 20.14
C PHE A 348 -28.29 2.87 19.73
N ASP A 349 -29.05 3.21 18.72
CA ASP A 349 -29.99 2.34 18.04
C ASP A 349 -29.63 2.22 16.56
N LEU A 350 -29.94 1.07 15.97
CA LEU A 350 -29.70 0.78 14.55
C LEU A 350 -30.97 0.20 13.93
N LYS A 351 -31.43 0.83 12.85
CA LYS A 351 -32.63 0.42 12.13
C LYS A 351 -32.31 -0.29 10.82
N LYS A 352 -33.30 -0.99 10.27
CA LYS A 352 -33.18 -1.71 9.01
C LYS A 352 -32.71 -0.77 7.90
N GLY A 353 -31.61 -1.15 7.21
CA GLY A 353 -31.02 -0.38 6.12
C GLY A 353 -30.03 0.70 6.55
N GLU A 354 -29.92 1.00 7.83
CA GLU A 354 -28.93 1.97 8.32
C GLU A 354 -27.50 1.40 8.32
N LYS A 355 -26.53 2.28 8.16
CA LYS A 355 -25.10 1.99 8.21
C LYS A 355 -24.47 2.82 9.31
N LEU A 356 -23.90 2.17 10.31
CA LEU A 356 -23.22 2.81 11.42
C LEU A 356 -21.70 2.75 11.24
N GLY A 357 -21.03 3.91 11.24
CA GLY A 357 -19.58 4.00 11.29
C GLY A 357 -19.08 4.16 12.73
N ILE A 358 -18.15 3.30 13.18
CA ILE A 358 -17.51 3.39 14.50
C ILE A 358 -16.10 3.97 14.32
N LEU A 359 -15.90 5.21 14.78
CA LEU A 359 -14.65 5.94 14.66
C LEU A 359 -14.02 6.17 16.03
N GLY A 360 -12.71 6.32 16.06
CA GLY A 360 -11.97 6.61 17.29
C GLY A 360 -10.52 6.16 17.22
N GLY A 361 -9.69 6.63 18.15
CA GLY A 361 -8.29 6.24 18.29
C GLY A 361 -8.09 4.76 18.57
N ASN A 362 -6.86 4.29 18.42
CA ASN A 362 -6.49 2.93 18.76
C ASN A 362 -6.60 2.71 20.29
N GLY A 363 -7.04 1.51 20.70
CA GLY A 363 -7.22 1.16 22.10
C GLY A 363 -8.52 1.63 22.75
N LEU A 364 -9.36 2.42 22.08
CA LEU A 364 -10.64 2.91 22.64
C LEU A 364 -11.78 1.87 22.64
N GLY A 365 -11.50 0.63 22.23
CA GLY A 365 -12.48 -0.45 22.34
C GLY A 365 -13.37 -0.68 21.11
N LYS A 366 -13.04 -0.15 19.93
CA LYS A 366 -13.84 -0.38 18.69
C LYS A 366 -14.06 -1.86 18.39
N SER A 367 -13.00 -2.64 18.33
CA SER A 367 -13.07 -4.10 18.12
C SER A 367 -13.68 -4.82 19.31
N THR A 368 -13.48 -4.31 20.55
CA THR A 368 -14.08 -4.82 21.76
C THR A 368 -15.60 -4.68 21.73
N LEU A 369 -16.11 -3.53 21.24
CA LEU A 369 -17.55 -3.31 21.04
C LEU A 369 -18.12 -4.35 20.07
N LEU A 370 -17.51 -4.56 18.91
CA LEU A 370 -17.98 -5.55 17.95
C LEU A 370 -17.96 -6.96 18.53
N LYS A 371 -16.87 -7.35 19.23
CA LYS A 371 -16.76 -8.65 19.91
C LYS A 371 -17.81 -8.84 21.02
N THR A 372 -18.15 -7.77 21.73
CA THR A 372 -19.23 -7.79 22.74
C THR A 372 -20.59 -8.00 22.08
N LEU A 373 -20.88 -7.28 20.99
CA LEU A 373 -22.15 -7.39 20.27
C LEU A 373 -22.36 -8.76 19.64
N VAL A 374 -21.29 -9.43 19.18
CA VAL A 374 -21.37 -10.80 18.64
C VAL A 374 -21.29 -11.89 19.71
N GLY A 375 -21.23 -11.49 20.99
CA GLY A 375 -21.25 -12.43 22.12
C GLY A 375 -19.92 -13.13 22.42
N GLN A 376 -18.81 -12.70 21.80
CA GLN A 376 -17.47 -13.23 22.09
C GLN A 376 -16.90 -12.68 23.41
N LEU A 377 -17.37 -11.51 23.87
CA LEU A 377 -17.02 -10.89 25.13
C LEU A 377 -18.29 -10.52 25.90
N ALA A 378 -18.28 -10.72 27.21
CA ALA A 378 -19.38 -10.26 28.06
C ALA A 378 -19.30 -8.74 28.27
N PRO A 379 -20.41 -8.00 28.26
CA PRO A 379 -20.42 -6.60 28.65
C PRO A 379 -20.11 -6.45 30.14
N LEU A 380 -19.41 -5.37 30.51
CA LEU A 380 -19.12 -5.05 31.91
C LEU A 380 -20.35 -4.45 32.63
N ALA A 381 -21.16 -3.68 31.90
CA ALA A 381 -22.42 -3.13 32.38
C ALA A 381 -23.30 -2.72 31.17
N GLY A 382 -24.58 -2.40 31.44
CA GLY A 382 -25.54 -2.06 30.39
C GLY A 382 -26.07 -3.27 29.65
N GLU A 383 -26.84 -3.03 28.59
CA GLU A 383 -27.49 -4.10 27.83
C GLU A 383 -27.54 -3.78 26.34
N TYR A 384 -27.67 -4.83 25.54
CA TYR A 384 -27.97 -4.71 24.12
C TYR A 384 -28.98 -5.78 23.70
N ASN A 385 -29.86 -5.45 22.78
CA ASN A 385 -30.91 -6.31 22.29
C ASN A 385 -30.99 -6.27 20.77
N PHE A 386 -30.98 -7.44 20.15
CA PHE A 386 -31.27 -7.56 18.72
C PHE A 386 -32.75 -7.69 18.46
N GLY A 387 -33.19 -7.09 17.36
CA GLY A 387 -34.56 -7.20 16.89
C GLY A 387 -34.93 -8.60 16.41
N THR A 388 -36.20 -8.76 16.06
CA THR A 388 -36.74 -10.06 15.62
C THR A 388 -36.06 -10.52 14.30
N ASN A 389 -35.70 -11.79 14.23
CA ASN A 389 -35.08 -12.45 13.07
C ASN A 389 -33.73 -11.86 12.63
N VAL A 390 -33.02 -11.14 13.51
CA VAL A 390 -31.70 -10.62 13.19
C VAL A 390 -30.67 -11.76 13.24
N GLN A 391 -29.97 -11.96 12.15
CA GLN A 391 -28.80 -12.84 12.06
C GLN A 391 -27.54 -11.98 11.96
N ILE A 392 -26.51 -12.35 12.73
CA ILE A 392 -25.26 -11.56 12.83
C ILE A 392 -24.19 -12.26 12.01
N GLY A 393 -23.64 -11.54 11.02
CA GLY A 393 -22.39 -11.90 10.36
C GLY A 393 -21.26 -11.03 10.93
N TYR A 394 -20.19 -11.64 11.38
CA TYR A 394 -19.01 -10.93 11.89
C TYR A 394 -17.79 -11.27 11.04
N PHE A 395 -17.15 -10.24 10.50
CA PHE A 395 -15.91 -10.37 9.78
C PHE A 395 -14.77 -9.75 10.59
N ASP A 396 -13.83 -10.59 11.04
CA ASP A 396 -12.69 -10.19 11.86
C ASP A 396 -11.42 -10.04 10.99
N GLN A 397 -10.54 -9.14 11.41
CA GLN A 397 -9.20 -8.99 10.83
C GLN A 397 -8.40 -10.32 10.84
N GLN A 398 -8.60 -11.18 11.85
CA GLN A 398 -7.94 -12.49 11.91
C GLN A 398 -8.42 -13.47 10.84
N MET A 399 -9.63 -13.29 10.32
CA MET A 399 -10.12 -14.10 9.19
C MET A 399 -9.34 -13.84 7.90
N ALA A 400 -8.74 -12.66 7.76
CA ALA A 400 -7.85 -12.35 6.63
C ALA A 400 -6.51 -13.12 6.70
N MET A 401 -6.18 -13.71 7.84
CA MET A 401 -4.99 -14.57 8.02
C MET A 401 -5.32 -16.07 7.85
N TYR A 402 -6.54 -16.39 7.41
CA TYR A 402 -6.92 -17.77 7.13
C TYR A 402 -6.03 -18.33 6.04
N SER A 403 -5.40 -19.46 6.32
CA SER A 403 -4.51 -20.17 5.41
C SER A 403 -4.90 -21.64 5.36
N SER A 404 -5.02 -22.18 4.17
CA SER A 404 -5.35 -23.58 3.93
C SER A 404 -4.58 -24.08 2.71
N ARG A 405 -4.26 -25.37 2.70
CA ARG A 405 -3.66 -26.04 1.52
C ARG A 405 -4.71 -26.47 0.49
N LYS A 406 -6.00 -26.28 0.78
CA LYS A 406 -7.07 -26.52 -0.16
C LYS A 406 -7.09 -25.44 -1.22
N THR A 407 -7.67 -25.76 -2.38
CA THR A 407 -7.97 -24.77 -3.39
C THR A 407 -9.10 -23.85 -2.89
N VAL A 408 -9.19 -22.65 -3.45
CA VAL A 408 -10.29 -21.72 -3.15
C VAL A 408 -11.65 -22.37 -3.41
N LEU A 409 -11.75 -23.15 -4.49
CA LEU A 409 -12.99 -23.86 -4.85
C LEU A 409 -13.33 -24.96 -3.85
N ASP A 410 -12.37 -25.81 -3.49
CA ASP A 410 -12.63 -26.94 -2.58
C ASP A 410 -13.01 -26.44 -1.20
N ASP A 411 -12.31 -25.42 -0.69
CA ASP A 411 -12.56 -24.84 0.63
C ASP A 411 -13.96 -24.20 0.70
N PHE A 412 -14.33 -23.42 -0.32
CA PHE A 412 -15.66 -22.84 -0.44
C PHE A 412 -16.74 -23.90 -0.57
N TRP A 413 -16.51 -24.93 -1.37
CA TRP A 413 -17.51 -25.98 -1.62
C TRP A 413 -17.74 -26.89 -0.41
N ASP A 414 -16.74 -27.10 0.43
CA ASP A 414 -16.89 -27.83 1.70
C ASP A 414 -17.87 -27.14 2.66
N GLU A 415 -17.89 -25.80 2.66
CA GLU A 415 -18.83 -25.01 3.48
C GLU A 415 -20.25 -25.01 2.88
N PHE A 416 -20.37 -25.17 1.55
CA PHE A 416 -21.64 -25.14 0.81
C PHE A 416 -21.84 -26.38 -0.06
N PRO A 417 -21.94 -27.59 0.54
CA PRO A 417 -21.95 -28.86 -0.21
C PRO A 417 -23.19 -29.06 -1.08
N ASN A 418 -24.24 -28.27 -0.87
CA ASN A 418 -25.47 -28.34 -1.67
C ASN A 418 -25.40 -27.59 -3.00
N LEU A 419 -24.35 -26.78 -3.20
CA LEU A 419 -24.14 -26.08 -4.48
C LEU A 419 -23.56 -27.04 -5.53
N THR A 420 -23.96 -26.83 -6.76
CA THR A 420 -23.27 -27.44 -7.91
C THR A 420 -21.91 -26.73 -8.12
N GLU A 421 -20.95 -27.38 -8.77
CA GLU A 421 -19.66 -26.76 -9.10
C GLU A 421 -19.84 -25.44 -9.86
N THR A 422 -20.79 -25.38 -10.79
CA THR A 422 -21.08 -24.16 -11.56
C THR A 422 -21.59 -23.03 -10.66
N GLU A 423 -22.45 -23.33 -9.70
CA GLU A 423 -22.94 -22.33 -8.73
C GLU A 423 -21.84 -21.87 -7.79
N ALA A 424 -20.99 -22.78 -7.30
CA ALA A 424 -19.83 -22.44 -6.48
C ALA A 424 -18.85 -21.53 -7.25
N ARG A 425 -18.52 -21.86 -8.49
CA ARG A 425 -17.66 -21.05 -9.36
C ARG A 425 -18.28 -19.68 -9.69
N ASN A 426 -19.60 -19.61 -9.89
CA ASN A 426 -20.29 -18.33 -10.11
C ASN A 426 -20.29 -17.46 -8.85
N ALA A 427 -20.47 -18.05 -7.67
CA ALA A 427 -20.37 -17.35 -6.41
C ALA A 427 -18.95 -16.79 -6.21
N LEU A 428 -17.92 -17.61 -6.40
CA LEU A 428 -16.52 -17.18 -6.34
C LEU A 428 -16.20 -16.12 -7.39
N GLY A 429 -16.77 -16.21 -8.59
CA GLY A 429 -16.66 -15.21 -9.65
C GLY A 429 -17.22 -13.84 -9.25
N ALA A 430 -18.29 -13.79 -8.44
CA ALA A 430 -18.80 -12.56 -7.86
C ALA A 430 -17.78 -11.87 -6.92
N PHE A 431 -16.92 -12.68 -6.28
CA PHE A 431 -15.79 -12.22 -5.46
C PHE A 431 -14.49 -12.05 -6.27
N MET A 432 -14.59 -12.04 -7.60
CA MET A 432 -13.49 -11.84 -8.56
C MET A 432 -12.47 -12.99 -8.68
N PHE A 433 -12.74 -14.16 -8.08
CA PHE A 433 -11.99 -15.37 -8.38
C PHE A 433 -12.48 -15.93 -9.72
N THR A 434 -11.71 -15.72 -10.80
CA THR A 434 -12.11 -16.08 -12.17
C THR A 434 -11.11 -17.03 -12.83
N GLY A 435 -11.58 -17.89 -13.72
CA GLY A 435 -10.73 -18.79 -14.49
C GLY A 435 -9.94 -19.75 -13.62
N GLU A 436 -8.62 -19.68 -13.68
CA GLU A 436 -7.69 -20.53 -12.93
C GLU A 436 -7.53 -20.11 -11.45
N ASP A 437 -7.96 -18.90 -11.07
CA ASP A 437 -7.79 -18.41 -9.70
C ASP A 437 -8.53 -19.27 -8.67
N VAL A 438 -9.63 -19.88 -9.05
CA VAL A 438 -10.42 -20.77 -8.17
C VAL A 438 -9.66 -22.06 -7.78
N PHE A 439 -8.66 -22.44 -8.56
CA PHE A 439 -7.84 -23.63 -8.33
C PHE A 439 -6.51 -23.33 -7.61
N LYS A 440 -6.22 -22.07 -7.34
CA LYS A 440 -5.06 -21.69 -6.51
C LYS A 440 -5.27 -22.12 -5.08
N ASN A 441 -4.20 -22.56 -4.42
CA ASN A 441 -4.25 -22.84 -2.99
C ASN A 441 -4.40 -21.53 -2.21
N ILE A 442 -5.16 -21.57 -1.09
CA ILE A 442 -5.42 -20.37 -0.27
C ILE A 442 -4.14 -19.81 0.31
N ASP A 443 -3.17 -20.65 0.67
CA ASP A 443 -1.86 -20.23 1.18
C ASP A 443 -0.99 -19.49 0.13
N MET A 444 -1.34 -19.55 -1.15
CA MET A 444 -0.70 -18.82 -2.25
C MET A 444 -1.38 -17.47 -2.56
N LEU A 445 -2.51 -17.19 -1.92
CA LEU A 445 -3.20 -15.90 -2.09
C LEU A 445 -2.50 -14.82 -1.26
N SER A 446 -2.32 -13.63 -1.88
CA SER A 446 -1.72 -12.46 -1.23
C SER A 446 -2.73 -11.68 -0.41
#